data_3ea9237afa0df9da0ad9cf70eca07b28
#
_entry.id   3ea9237afa0df9da0ad9cf70eca07b28
#
_cell.length_a   1.000
_cell.length_b   1.000
_cell.length_c   1.000
_cell.angle_alpha   90.00
_cell.angle_beta   90.00
_cell.angle_gamma   90.00
#
_symmetry.space_group_name_H-M   'P 1'
#
loop_
_entity.id
_entity.type
_entity.pdbx_description
1 polymer ?
#
loop_
_entity_poly.entity_id
_entity_poly.type
_entity_poly.pdbx_seq_one_letter_code
_entity_poly.pdbx_strand_id
1 'polypeptide(L)'
;MNDQDKLIHTIAITEVINRYCAAVDQKQFDMGTMSQIFTDNAKVTRPNGTVTTGPKEIGESHSQSFSHFRATQHLTSGFIITLTDNTTAKFRANLVAMHLWAEGMGDPSVNPNDNYFLAGGVITGRVALIADGWRLTEFANEPTWRQGTGFQQMLKMFKTK
;
A
#
# COMPACT_ATOMS: atom_id res chain seq x y z
N MET A 1 -4.43 24.66 -16.82
CA MET A 1 -4.92 23.29 -17.00
C MET A 1 -6.44 23.32 -17.07
N ASN A 2 -7.02 22.80 -18.13
CA ASN A 2 -8.47 22.73 -18.30
C ASN A 2 -9.07 21.54 -17.50
N ASP A 3 -10.39 21.41 -17.47
CA ASP A 3 -11.06 20.38 -16.67
C ASP A 3 -10.86 18.97 -17.25
N GLN A 4 -10.66 18.84 -18.57
CA GLN A 4 -10.36 17.57 -19.22
C GLN A 4 -8.95 17.07 -18.80
N ASP A 5 -7.97 17.96 -18.77
CA ASP A 5 -6.61 17.61 -18.32
C ASP A 5 -6.63 17.17 -16.85
N LYS A 6 -7.37 17.89 -15.99
CA LYS A 6 -7.51 17.48 -14.58
C LYS A 6 -8.13 16.09 -14.43
N LEU A 7 -9.13 15.78 -15.23
CA LEU A 7 -9.75 14.44 -15.23
C LEU A 7 -8.76 13.37 -15.63
N ILE A 8 -7.99 13.60 -16.70
CA ILE A 8 -6.96 12.65 -17.16
C ILE A 8 -5.92 12.40 -16.08
N HIS A 9 -5.41 13.45 -15.45
CA HIS A 9 -4.45 13.31 -14.35
C HIS A 9 -5.06 12.58 -13.15
N THR A 10 -6.30 12.88 -12.79
CA THR A 10 -6.99 12.21 -11.69
C THR A 10 -7.13 10.71 -11.94
N ILE A 11 -7.51 10.30 -13.15
CA ILE A 11 -7.59 8.89 -13.54
C ILE A 11 -6.21 8.22 -13.46
N ALA A 12 -5.18 8.83 -14.05
CA ALA A 12 -3.83 8.28 -14.06
C ALA A 12 -3.22 8.16 -12.64
N ILE A 13 -3.48 9.11 -11.76
CA ILE A 13 -3.06 9.07 -10.36
C ILE A 13 -3.79 7.94 -9.60
N THR A 14 -5.10 7.82 -9.79
CA THR A 14 -5.89 6.72 -9.21
C THR A 14 -5.37 5.36 -9.67
N GLU A 15 -5.01 5.25 -10.94
CA GLU A 15 -4.45 4.02 -11.51
C GLU A 15 -3.12 3.62 -10.87
N VAL A 16 -2.18 4.53 -10.65
CA VAL A 16 -0.90 4.19 -10.02
C VAL A 16 -1.08 3.74 -8.57
N ILE A 17 -2.02 4.33 -7.83
CA ILE A 17 -2.34 3.91 -6.46
C ILE A 17 -2.95 2.50 -6.45
N ASN A 18 -3.89 2.22 -7.34
CA ASN A 18 -4.51 0.91 -7.46
C ASN A 18 -3.49 -0.15 -7.94
N ARG A 19 -2.57 0.22 -8.81
CA ARG A 19 -1.49 -0.65 -9.27
C ARG A 19 -0.55 -1.05 -8.13
N TYR A 20 -0.27 -0.13 -7.21
CA TYR A 20 0.47 -0.45 -5.99
C TYR A 20 -0.29 -1.49 -5.13
N CYS A 21 -1.57 -1.28 -4.87
CA CYS A 21 -2.39 -2.25 -4.13
C CYS A 21 -2.43 -3.62 -4.81
N ALA A 22 -2.59 -3.66 -6.13
CA ALA A 22 -2.57 -4.89 -6.91
C ALA A 22 -1.20 -5.60 -6.84
N ALA A 23 -0.09 -4.86 -6.91
CA ALA A 23 1.26 -5.43 -6.76
C ALA A 23 1.45 -6.06 -5.36
N VAL A 24 0.92 -5.44 -4.31
CA VAL A 24 0.93 -6.00 -2.94
C VAL A 24 0.15 -7.30 -2.89
N ASP A 25 -1.07 -7.34 -3.43
CA ASP A 25 -1.93 -8.52 -3.40
C ASP A 25 -1.38 -9.69 -4.24
N GLN A 26 -0.71 -9.37 -5.33
CA GLN A 26 -0.05 -10.33 -6.21
C GLN A 26 1.38 -10.67 -5.79
N LYS A 27 1.90 -10.03 -4.73
CA LYS A 27 3.29 -10.17 -4.24
C LYS A 27 4.35 -9.89 -5.32
N GLN A 28 4.08 -8.92 -6.18
CA GLN A 28 4.97 -8.47 -7.24
C GLN A 28 5.87 -7.35 -6.72
N PHE A 29 6.95 -7.73 -6.04
CA PHE A 29 7.86 -6.80 -5.38
C PHE A 29 9.22 -6.68 -6.05
N ASP A 30 9.35 -7.18 -7.26
CA ASP A 30 10.57 -7.04 -8.06
C ASP A 30 10.86 -5.57 -8.42
N MET A 31 12.13 -5.29 -8.71
CA MET A 31 12.59 -3.93 -9.00
C MET A 31 11.87 -3.31 -10.19
N GLY A 32 11.55 -4.09 -11.23
CA GLY A 32 10.85 -3.61 -12.41
C GLY A 32 9.43 -3.11 -12.07
N THR A 33 8.67 -3.92 -11.33
CA THR A 33 7.32 -3.56 -10.86
C THR A 33 7.37 -2.33 -9.93
N MET A 34 8.28 -2.34 -8.96
CA MET A 34 8.37 -1.23 -7.99
C MET A 34 8.78 0.09 -8.64
N SER A 35 9.68 0.09 -9.62
CA SER A 35 10.09 1.30 -10.36
C SER A 35 9.00 1.87 -11.26
N GLN A 36 8.01 1.06 -11.66
CA GLN A 36 6.83 1.56 -12.38
C GLN A 36 5.79 2.22 -11.48
N ILE A 37 5.90 2.03 -10.17
CA ILE A 37 4.98 2.56 -9.17
C ILE A 37 5.60 3.73 -8.41
N PHE A 38 6.86 3.65 -8.05
CA PHE A 38 7.56 4.58 -7.18
C PHE A 38 8.68 5.35 -7.91
N THR A 39 8.93 6.58 -7.47
CA THR A 39 10.16 7.30 -7.84
C THR A 39 11.36 6.74 -7.09
N ASP A 40 12.58 7.01 -7.56
CA ASP A 40 13.83 6.47 -6.99
C ASP A 40 14.03 6.83 -5.51
N ASN A 41 13.49 7.96 -5.06
CA ASN A 41 13.58 8.46 -3.70
C ASN A 41 12.23 8.42 -2.96
N ALA A 42 11.26 7.66 -3.45
CA ALA A 42 9.96 7.54 -2.85
C ALA A 42 10.04 7.00 -1.41
N LYS A 43 9.14 7.45 -0.56
CA LYS A 43 9.06 7.03 0.84
C LYS A 43 7.74 6.33 1.13
N VAL A 44 7.80 5.15 1.72
CA VAL A 44 6.64 4.44 2.24
C VAL A 44 6.71 4.41 3.76
N THR A 45 5.73 5.03 4.41
CA THR A 45 5.58 5.03 5.87
C THR A 45 4.54 3.98 6.27
N ARG A 46 4.96 3.05 7.09
CA ARG A 46 4.10 1.98 7.63
C ARG A 46 3.35 2.42 8.88
N PRO A 47 2.28 1.70 9.28
CA PRO A 47 1.49 2.04 10.48
C PRO A 47 2.29 2.08 11.79
N ASN A 48 3.44 1.42 11.86
CA ASN A 48 4.34 1.45 13.01
C ASN A 48 5.38 2.58 12.99
N GLY A 49 5.30 3.47 11.97
CA GLY A 49 6.22 4.58 11.78
C GLY A 49 7.51 4.24 11.01
N THR A 50 7.74 2.97 10.67
CA THR A 50 8.91 2.59 9.85
C THR A 50 8.79 3.19 8.45
N VAL A 51 9.89 3.77 7.97
CA VAL A 51 10.00 4.34 6.62
C VAL A 51 10.97 3.51 5.80
N THR A 52 10.57 3.16 4.58
CA THR A 52 11.44 2.57 3.55
C THR A 52 11.58 3.54 2.39
N THR A 53 12.75 3.57 1.75
CA THR A 53 13.07 4.56 0.72
C THR A 53 13.54 3.90 -0.58
N GLY A 54 12.90 4.29 -1.67
CA GLY A 54 13.20 3.82 -3.02
C GLY A 54 12.65 2.43 -3.36
N PRO A 55 12.48 2.14 -4.67
CA PRO A 55 11.81 0.94 -5.15
C PRO A 55 12.42 -0.36 -4.61
N LYS A 56 13.75 -0.45 -4.53
CA LYS A 56 14.46 -1.64 -4.05
C LYS A 56 14.12 -1.95 -2.59
N GLU A 57 14.33 -0.99 -1.68
CA GLU A 57 14.11 -1.19 -0.26
C GLU A 57 12.62 -1.42 0.04
N ILE A 58 11.73 -0.70 -0.65
CA ILE A 58 10.28 -0.88 -0.55
C ILE A 58 9.91 -2.31 -0.94
N GLY A 59 10.40 -2.81 -2.08
CA GLY A 59 10.14 -4.16 -2.57
C GLY A 59 10.65 -5.24 -1.61
N GLU A 60 11.91 -5.15 -1.16
CA GLU A 60 12.51 -6.10 -0.20
C GLU A 60 11.72 -6.14 1.12
N SER A 61 11.39 -4.98 1.66
CA SER A 61 10.62 -4.86 2.91
C SER A 61 9.19 -5.40 2.77
N HIS A 62 8.54 -5.19 1.62
CA HIS A 62 7.22 -5.76 1.32
C HIS A 62 7.30 -7.27 1.15
N SER A 63 8.25 -7.77 0.38
CA SER A 63 8.47 -9.21 0.19
C SER A 63 8.60 -9.93 1.52
N GLN A 64 9.42 -9.41 2.43
CA GLN A 64 9.58 -9.97 3.76
C GLN A 64 8.26 -9.94 4.57
N SER A 65 7.55 -8.82 4.58
CA SER A 65 6.34 -8.67 5.39
C SER A 65 5.17 -9.49 4.87
N PHE A 66 4.97 -9.49 3.55
CA PHE A 66 3.82 -10.17 2.92
C PHE A 66 4.06 -11.66 2.70
N SER A 67 5.29 -12.18 2.91
CA SER A 67 5.55 -13.64 2.95
C SER A 67 4.78 -14.35 4.07
N HIS A 68 4.41 -13.63 5.14
CA HIS A 68 3.64 -14.19 6.25
C HIS A 68 2.16 -14.44 5.94
N PHE A 69 1.68 -13.96 4.79
CA PHE A 69 0.29 -14.11 4.39
C PHE A 69 0.18 -15.01 3.16
N ARG A 70 -0.77 -15.94 3.14
CA ARG A 70 -1.10 -16.73 1.95
C ARG A 70 -1.86 -15.93 0.90
N ALA A 71 -2.68 -14.96 1.34
CA ALA A 71 -3.43 -14.05 0.48
C ALA A 71 -3.68 -12.72 1.19
N THR A 72 -3.72 -11.65 0.41
CA THR A 72 -4.18 -10.34 0.84
C THR A 72 -5.11 -9.75 -0.20
N GLN A 73 -5.97 -8.83 0.21
CA GLN A 73 -6.79 -8.03 -0.70
C GLN A 73 -6.92 -6.61 -0.16
N HIS A 74 -6.49 -5.64 -0.97
CA HIS A 74 -6.54 -4.22 -0.68
C HIS A 74 -7.62 -3.56 -1.53
N LEU A 75 -8.67 -3.03 -0.88
CA LEU A 75 -9.77 -2.31 -1.53
C LEU A 75 -9.65 -0.82 -1.25
N THR A 76 -9.49 -0.04 -2.29
CA THR A 76 -9.40 1.42 -2.22
C THR A 76 -10.68 2.08 -2.72
N SER A 77 -11.05 3.20 -2.09
CA SER A 77 -12.22 3.99 -2.48
C SER A 77 -12.14 5.42 -1.98
N GLY A 78 -13.07 6.27 -2.42
CA GLY A 78 -13.18 7.63 -1.90
C GLY A 78 -11.93 8.47 -2.13
N PHE A 79 -11.37 8.39 -3.34
CA PHE A 79 -10.18 9.15 -3.72
C PHE A 79 -10.47 10.67 -3.69
N ILE A 80 -9.59 11.39 -3.00
CA ILE A 80 -9.50 12.85 -3.05
C ILE A 80 -8.11 13.17 -3.58
N ILE A 81 -8.02 13.71 -4.79
CA ILE A 81 -6.78 14.06 -5.47
C ILE A 81 -6.74 15.58 -5.63
N THR A 82 -5.69 16.20 -5.14
CA THR A 82 -5.44 17.63 -5.24
C THR A 82 -4.16 17.86 -6.03
N LEU A 83 -4.29 18.31 -7.26
CA LEU A 83 -3.15 18.76 -8.07
C LEU A 83 -2.55 20.01 -7.41
N THR A 84 -1.29 19.98 -7.06
CA THR A 84 -0.55 21.13 -6.50
C THR A 84 0.05 21.99 -7.58
N ASP A 85 0.37 21.38 -8.72
CA ASP A 85 0.79 22.00 -9.97
C ASP A 85 0.55 21.03 -11.14
N ASN A 86 1.15 21.27 -12.31
CA ASN A 86 0.97 20.44 -13.49
C ASN A 86 1.70 19.07 -13.40
N THR A 87 2.57 18.90 -12.43
CA THR A 87 3.47 17.72 -12.32
C THR A 87 3.43 17.06 -10.94
N THR A 88 2.75 17.64 -9.97
CA THR A 88 2.66 17.10 -8.61
C THR A 88 1.24 17.13 -8.07
N ALA A 89 0.91 16.13 -7.26
CA ALA A 89 -0.37 16.06 -6.58
C ALA A 89 -0.25 15.42 -5.20
N LYS A 90 -1.24 15.71 -4.36
CA LYS A 90 -1.51 14.99 -3.11
C LYS A 90 -2.74 14.11 -3.30
N PHE A 91 -2.76 12.98 -2.60
CA PHE A 91 -3.94 12.14 -2.57
C PHE A 91 -4.30 11.70 -1.16
N ARG A 92 -5.56 11.38 -1.00
CA ARG A 92 -6.14 10.67 0.13
C ARG A 92 -7.16 9.67 -0.42
N ALA A 93 -7.17 8.43 0.13
CA ALA A 93 -8.23 7.46 -0.17
C ALA A 93 -8.55 6.63 1.07
N ASN A 94 -9.71 5.98 1.08
CA ASN A 94 -10.02 4.94 2.05
C ASN A 94 -9.34 3.63 1.63
N LEU A 95 -8.93 2.83 2.61
CA LEU A 95 -8.39 1.50 2.42
C LEU A 95 -9.09 0.52 3.36
N VAL A 96 -9.53 -0.61 2.82
CA VAL A 96 -9.87 -1.81 3.60
C VAL A 96 -9.00 -2.94 3.08
N ALA A 97 -8.30 -3.61 3.97
CA ALA A 97 -7.37 -4.68 3.62
C ALA A 97 -7.62 -5.94 4.45
N MET A 98 -7.81 -7.06 3.76
CA MET A 98 -7.89 -8.41 4.32
C MET A 98 -6.53 -9.09 4.21
N HIS A 99 -6.11 -9.78 5.29
CA HIS A 99 -4.87 -10.53 5.35
C HIS A 99 -5.15 -11.92 5.89
N LEU A 100 -4.97 -12.95 5.08
CA LEU A 100 -5.06 -14.36 5.48
C LEU A 100 -3.66 -14.88 5.78
N TRP A 101 -3.44 -15.39 6.98
CA TRP A 101 -2.14 -15.93 7.38
C TRP A 101 -1.74 -17.14 6.53
N ALA A 102 -0.45 -17.27 6.28
CA ALA A 102 0.14 -18.47 5.71
C ALA A 102 0.06 -19.64 6.72
N GLU A 103 0.18 -20.86 6.23
CA GLU A 103 0.19 -22.06 7.08
C GLU A 103 1.32 -21.98 8.14
N GLY A 104 0.98 -22.30 9.37
CA GLY A 104 1.90 -22.18 10.51
C GLY A 104 2.11 -20.76 11.04
N MET A 105 1.48 -19.76 10.41
CA MET A 105 1.51 -18.36 10.85
C MET A 105 0.18 -17.97 11.52
N GLY A 106 0.18 -16.80 12.16
CA GLY A 106 -1.01 -16.29 12.84
C GLY A 106 -1.33 -17.05 14.11
N ASP A 107 -2.62 -17.34 14.35
CA ASP A 107 -3.09 -18.08 15.51
C ASP A 107 -3.27 -19.58 15.18
N PRO A 108 -2.43 -20.46 15.75
CA PRO A 108 -2.48 -21.88 15.44
C PRO A 108 -3.72 -22.58 16.02
N SER A 109 -4.48 -21.93 16.90
CA SER A 109 -5.67 -22.50 17.54
C SER A 109 -6.95 -22.37 16.71
N VAL A 110 -6.93 -21.59 15.63
CA VAL A 110 -8.08 -21.34 14.77
C VAL A 110 -7.97 -22.07 13.43
N ASN A 111 -9.10 -22.30 12.80
CA ASN A 111 -9.14 -22.85 11.44
C ASN A 111 -8.37 -21.93 10.49
N PRO A 112 -7.57 -22.46 9.53
CA PRO A 112 -6.82 -21.62 8.60
C PRO A 112 -7.63 -20.58 7.83
N ASN A 113 -8.91 -20.84 7.55
CA ASN A 113 -9.78 -19.88 6.87
C ASN A 113 -10.30 -18.76 7.79
N ASP A 114 -10.27 -18.99 9.10
CA ASP A 114 -10.65 -18.02 10.13
C ASP A 114 -9.42 -17.28 10.70
N ASN A 115 -8.22 -17.69 10.28
CA ASN A 115 -6.95 -17.11 10.71
C ASN A 115 -6.58 -15.93 9.82
N TYR A 116 -7.22 -14.81 10.06
CA TYR A 116 -7.07 -13.56 9.29
C TYR A 116 -7.07 -12.34 10.19
N PHE A 117 -6.65 -11.22 9.67
CA PHE A 117 -7.06 -9.92 10.18
C PHE A 117 -7.54 -9.00 9.05
N LEU A 118 -8.49 -8.16 9.41
CA LEU A 118 -9.06 -7.12 8.58
C LEU A 118 -8.64 -5.76 9.16
N ALA A 119 -8.19 -4.86 8.32
CA ALA A 119 -7.84 -3.50 8.72
C ALA A 119 -8.50 -2.50 7.77
N GLY A 120 -8.96 -1.40 8.34
CA GLY A 120 -9.47 -0.29 7.55
C GLY A 120 -8.92 1.04 8.06
N GLY A 121 -8.81 2.00 7.16
CA GLY A 121 -8.28 3.32 7.47
C GLY A 121 -8.12 4.19 6.25
N VAL A 122 -7.11 5.01 6.30
CA VAL A 122 -6.82 6.03 5.28
C VAL A 122 -5.42 5.81 4.74
N ILE A 123 -5.27 5.91 3.44
CA ILE A 123 -3.98 6.08 2.77
C ILE A 123 -3.85 7.52 2.29
N THR A 124 -2.67 8.06 2.47
CA THR A 124 -2.30 9.42 2.01
C THR A 124 -0.96 9.38 1.32
N GLY A 125 -0.67 10.38 0.52
CA GLY A 125 0.65 10.50 -0.10
C GLY A 125 0.75 11.60 -1.12
N ARG A 126 1.84 11.51 -1.87
CA ARG A 126 2.17 12.43 -2.97
C ARG A 126 2.55 11.63 -4.21
N VAL A 127 2.31 12.24 -5.34
CA VAL A 127 2.70 11.71 -6.65
C VAL A 127 3.38 12.80 -7.47
N ALA A 128 4.28 12.38 -8.36
CA ALA A 128 4.91 13.24 -9.34
C ALA A 128 4.74 12.65 -10.75
N LEU A 129 4.55 13.53 -11.72
CA LEU A 129 4.58 13.20 -13.15
C LEU A 129 6.02 13.22 -13.63
N ILE A 130 6.52 12.09 -14.06
CA ILE A 130 7.82 11.93 -14.70
C ILE A 130 7.64 11.62 -16.19
N ALA A 131 8.72 11.41 -16.94
CA ALA A 131 8.65 11.16 -18.39
C ALA A 131 7.70 10.00 -18.76
N ASP A 132 7.67 8.96 -17.92
CA ASP A 132 6.91 7.73 -18.17
C ASP A 132 5.57 7.67 -17.42
N GLY A 133 5.07 8.81 -16.90
CA GLY A 133 3.77 8.90 -16.22
C GLY A 133 3.87 9.19 -14.71
N TRP A 134 2.74 9.12 -14.04
CA TRP A 134 2.67 9.39 -12.60
C TRP A 134 3.32 8.28 -11.78
N ARG A 135 4.04 8.67 -10.71
CA ARG A 135 4.69 7.77 -9.73
C ARG A 135 4.43 8.26 -8.33
N LEU A 136 4.34 7.34 -7.38
CA LEU A 136 4.30 7.64 -5.95
C LEU A 136 5.67 8.18 -5.50
N THR A 137 5.65 9.32 -4.82
CA THR A 137 6.82 9.91 -4.13
C THR A 137 6.71 9.73 -2.63
N GLU A 138 5.48 9.68 -2.10
CA GLU A 138 5.19 9.40 -0.70
C GLU A 138 3.93 8.56 -0.60
N PHE A 139 3.94 7.60 0.32
CA PHE A 139 2.77 6.79 0.66
C PHE A 139 2.77 6.51 2.16
N ALA A 140 1.64 6.75 2.82
CA ALA A 140 1.43 6.40 4.22
C ALA A 140 0.11 5.66 4.39
N ASN A 141 0.10 4.65 5.26
CA ASN A 141 -1.08 3.90 5.66
C ASN A 141 -1.39 4.16 7.13
N GLU A 142 -2.55 4.72 7.41
CA GLU A 142 -3.05 5.08 8.74
C GLU A 142 -4.30 4.26 9.08
N PRO A 143 -4.15 3.06 9.65
CA PRO A 143 -5.30 2.23 10.05
C PRO A 143 -6.04 2.87 11.21
N THR A 144 -7.36 2.98 11.09
CA THR A 144 -8.26 3.50 12.13
C THR A 144 -8.92 2.40 12.92
N TRP A 145 -9.06 1.21 12.34
CA TRP A 145 -9.62 0.04 13.00
C TRP A 145 -8.98 -1.26 12.47
N ARG A 146 -9.01 -2.29 13.30
CA ARG A 146 -8.57 -3.64 12.97
C ARG A 146 -9.45 -4.65 13.70
N GLN A 147 -9.67 -5.82 13.09
CA GLN A 147 -10.36 -6.94 13.68
C GLN A 147 -9.92 -8.27 13.06
N GLY A 148 -10.32 -9.36 13.69
CA GLY A 148 -9.97 -10.72 13.25
C GLY A 148 -9.06 -11.44 14.23
N THR A 149 -8.99 -12.75 14.11
CA THR A 149 -8.31 -13.63 15.07
C THR A 149 -6.79 -13.51 15.04
N GLY A 150 -6.23 -13.16 13.89
CA GLY A 150 -4.78 -13.04 13.69
C GLY A 150 -4.17 -11.70 14.08
N PHE A 151 -4.98 -10.72 14.53
CA PHE A 151 -4.48 -9.37 14.77
C PHE A 151 -3.41 -9.31 15.89
N GLN A 152 -3.55 -10.08 16.94
CA GLN A 152 -2.58 -10.12 18.05
C GLN A 152 -1.21 -10.66 17.60
N GLN A 153 -1.18 -11.63 16.69
CA GLN A 153 0.06 -12.17 16.13
C GLN A 153 0.75 -11.12 15.26
N MET A 154 0.01 -10.35 14.49
CA MET A 154 0.54 -9.24 13.72
C MET A 154 1.21 -8.19 14.63
N LEU A 155 0.60 -7.84 15.75
CA LEU A 155 1.20 -6.93 16.74
C LEU A 155 2.51 -7.44 17.32
N LYS A 156 2.64 -8.75 17.55
CA LYS A 156 3.88 -9.37 18.06
C LYS A 156 5.02 -9.25 17.05
N MET A 157 4.75 -9.45 15.75
CA MET A 157 5.76 -9.36 14.69
C MET A 157 6.43 -7.97 14.60
N PHE A 158 5.70 -6.90 14.93
CA PHE A 158 6.22 -5.53 14.86
C PHE A 158 6.85 -5.03 16.18
N LYS A 159 6.68 -5.78 17.28
CA LYS A 159 7.28 -5.42 18.58
C LYS A 159 8.69 -5.96 18.80
N THR A 160 9.18 -6.83 17.92
CA THR A 160 10.46 -7.55 18.05
C THR A 160 11.61 -6.89 17.27
N LYS A 161 11.52 -5.59 17.00
CA LYS A 161 12.63 -4.80 16.41
C LYS A 161 12.99 -3.65 17.28
#